data_e8b4257c64e58bbd0d917be54ce0b398
#
_entry.id   e8b4257c64e58bbd0d917be54ce0b398
#
_cell.length_a   1.000
_cell.length_b   1.000
_cell.length_c   1.000
_cell.angle_alpha   90.00
_cell.angle_beta   90.00
_cell.angle_gamma   90.00
#
_symmetry.space_group_name_H-M   'P 1'
#
loop_
_entity.id
_entity.type
_entity.pdbx_description
1 polymer ?
#
loop_
_entity_poly.entity_id
_entity_poly.type
_entity_poly.pdbx_seq_one_letter_code
_entity_poly.pdbx_strand_id
1 'polypeptide(L)'
;MFNESFERVFTNEGGFQKGRNDRGNWTSGIVGVGELNGTKFGISAMTYPKEDIENMTLERAKEIYKRDWWEKLEMDKFRPAMSYQMFDAAINHGMHQATKMLQSASGAVTDGVIGPNTLKAVSRMDLNDLLLRFLAYRLEFMTRISTWNHYGKGWARRIAHNLKLASTDN
;
A
#
# COMPACT_ATOMS: atom_id res chain seq x y z
N MET A 1 -13.02 0.01 -9.75
CA MET A 1 -12.18 -0.63 -8.72
C MET A 1 -10.87 0.11 -8.48
N PHE A 2 -9.88 0.08 -9.39
CA PHE A 2 -8.60 0.77 -9.20
C PHE A 2 -8.75 2.28 -8.93
N ASN A 3 -9.46 3.02 -9.79
CA ASN A 3 -9.62 4.47 -9.64
C ASN A 3 -10.21 4.88 -8.29
N GLU A 4 -11.24 4.18 -7.85
CA GLU A 4 -11.87 4.41 -6.56
C GLU A 4 -10.92 4.10 -5.39
N SER A 5 -10.21 2.98 -5.46
CA SER A 5 -9.18 2.63 -4.45
C SER A 5 -8.06 3.65 -4.42
N PHE A 6 -7.61 4.12 -5.57
CA PHE A 6 -6.59 5.16 -5.67
C PHE A 6 -7.07 6.47 -5.02
N GLU A 7 -8.27 6.93 -5.35
CA GLU A 7 -8.84 8.13 -4.77
C GLU A 7 -8.96 8.05 -3.25
N ARG A 8 -9.45 6.92 -2.72
CA ARG A 8 -9.54 6.69 -1.26
C ARG A 8 -8.19 6.75 -0.55
N VAL A 9 -7.12 6.24 -1.17
CA VAL A 9 -5.78 6.25 -0.57
C VAL A 9 -5.13 7.63 -0.65
N PHE A 10 -5.33 8.36 -1.75
CA PHE A 10 -4.59 9.59 -2.06
C PHE A 10 -5.42 10.88 -1.94
N THR A 11 -6.63 10.84 -1.38
CA THR A 11 -7.56 12.00 -1.30
C THR A 11 -6.95 13.25 -0.65
N ASN A 12 -5.89 13.13 0.16
CA ASN A 12 -5.27 14.24 0.88
C ASN A 12 -3.73 14.26 0.76
N GLU A 13 -3.13 13.45 -0.09
CA GLU A 13 -1.67 13.36 -0.21
C GLU A 13 -1.23 13.72 -1.63
N GLY A 14 -0.48 14.77 -1.81
CA GLY A 14 -0.10 15.13 -3.17
C GLY A 14 0.94 16.22 -3.32
N GLY A 15 1.42 16.80 -2.23
CA GLY A 15 2.40 17.86 -2.27
C GLY A 15 3.77 17.37 -2.78
N PHE A 16 4.42 18.19 -3.61
CA PHE A 16 5.83 18.00 -3.94
C PHE A 16 6.68 18.39 -2.73
N GLN A 17 7.62 17.51 -2.37
CA GLN A 17 8.60 17.79 -1.33
C GLN A 17 10.02 17.42 -1.82
N LYS A 18 11.00 18.18 -1.38
CA LYS A 18 12.41 18.08 -1.82
C LYS A 18 13.37 18.28 -0.63
N GLY A 19 13.03 17.67 0.51
CA GLY A 19 13.83 17.75 1.73
C GLY A 19 15.17 17.03 1.55
N ARG A 20 16.29 17.75 1.79
CA ARG A 20 17.65 17.22 1.55
C ARG A 20 18.03 16.06 2.46
N ASN A 21 17.41 15.96 3.62
CA ASN A 21 17.72 14.92 4.63
C ASN A 21 16.91 13.63 4.41
N ASP A 22 15.96 13.64 3.47
CA ASP A 22 15.19 12.46 3.11
C ASP A 22 15.87 11.72 1.95
N ARG A 23 16.33 10.50 2.21
CA ARG A 23 16.99 9.65 1.21
C ARG A 23 16.09 9.34 0.00
N GLY A 24 14.78 9.31 0.19
CA GLY A 24 13.79 9.06 -0.87
C GLY A 24 13.82 10.13 -1.97
N ASN A 25 14.25 11.35 -1.65
CA ASN A 25 14.32 12.46 -2.58
C ASN A 25 15.57 12.45 -3.48
N TRP A 26 16.52 11.57 -3.20
CA TRP A 26 17.75 11.42 -3.98
C TRP A 26 17.66 10.23 -4.93
N THR A 27 18.05 10.40 -6.18
CA THR A 27 17.97 9.34 -7.21
C THR A 27 18.76 8.09 -6.88
N SER A 28 19.83 8.21 -6.07
CA SER A 28 20.62 7.09 -5.59
C SER A 28 20.05 6.40 -4.34
N GLY A 29 19.10 7.05 -3.64
CA GLY A 29 18.64 6.62 -2.30
C GLY A 29 19.65 6.88 -1.18
N ILE A 30 20.69 7.67 -1.43
CA ILE A 30 21.72 8.06 -0.46
C ILE A 30 21.75 9.59 -0.39
N VAL A 31 21.60 10.13 0.82
CA VAL A 31 21.60 11.58 1.05
C VAL A 31 22.92 12.20 0.54
N GLY A 32 22.80 13.22 -0.30
CA GLY A 32 23.96 13.94 -0.87
C GLY A 32 24.59 13.26 -2.09
N VAL A 33 24.05 12.13 -2.56
CA VAL A 33 24.55 11.41 -3.73
C VAL A 33 23.51 11.36 -4.84
N GLY A 34 23.91 11.62 -6.08
CA GLY A 34 22.99 11.68 -7.23
C GLY A 34 22.24 13.01 -7.31
N GLU A 35 21.07 13.00 -7.92
CA GLU A 35 20.21 14.16 -8.10
C GLU A 35 19.14 14.23 -7.03
N LEU A 36 18.88 15.44 -6.54
CA LEU A 36 17.80 15.71 -5.58
C LEU A 36 16.51 16.05 -6.34
N ASN A 37 15.73 15.04 -6.73
CA ASN A 37 14.54 15.20 -7.57
C ASN A 37 13.21 15.14 -6.78
N GLY A 38 13.26 14.80 -5.49
CA GLY A 38 12.13 14.92 -4.58
C GLY A 38 11.17 13.75 -4.59
N THR A 39 10.01 13.99 -3.99
CA THR A 39 8.88 13.06 -3.90
C THR A 39 7.58 13.81 -4.16
N LYS A 40 6.68 13.25 -4.96
CA LYS A 40 5.35 13.80 -5.26
C LYS A 40 4.33 12.67 -5.37
N PHE A 41 3.13 12.85 -4.85
CA PHE A 41 2.09 11.81 -4.81
C PHE A 41 2.58 10.45 -4.24
N GLY A 42 3.51 10.47 -3.27
CA GLY A 42 4.14 9.26 -2.74
C GLY A 42 5.17 8.58 -3.65
N ILE A 43 5.41 9.12 -4.86
CA ILE A 43 6.39 8.61 -5.81
C ILE A 43 7.70 9.36 -5.60
N SER A 44 8.75 8.61 -5.23
CA SER A 44 10.06 9.16 -4.85
C SER A 44 11.10 9.00 -5.96
N ALA A 45 12.03 9.94 -6.02
CA ALA A 45 13.17 9.88 -6.95
C ALA A 45 14.04 8.62 -6.75
N MET A 46 14.15 8.13 -5.52
CA MET A 46 14.87 6.90 -5.22
C MET A 46 14.26 5.68 -5.92
N THR A 47 12.94 5.59 -5.94
CA THR A 47 12.23 4.45 -6.54
C THR A 47 12.08 4.62 -8.05
N TYR A 48 11.93 5.86 -8.50
CA TYR A 48 11.72 6.23 -9.92
C TYR A 48 12.71 7.29 -10.38
N PRO A 49 14.02 6.96 -10.47
CA PRO A 49 15.08 7.95 -10.74
C PRO A 49 15.02 8.56 -12.14
N LYS A 50 14.21 7.99 -13.06
CA LYS A 50 14.04 8.46 -14.42
C LYS A 50 12.76 9.27 -14.65
N GLU A 51 11.88 9.37 -13.63
CA GLU A 51 10.66 10.16 -13.73
C GLU A 51 10.92 11.63 -13.37
N ASP A 52 10.25 12.53 -14.08
CA ASP A 52 10.20 13.95 -13.71
C ASP A 52 9.24 14.14 -12.53
N ILE A 53 9.77 13.95 -11.31
CA ILE A 53 8.97 13.97 -10.08
C ILE A 53 8.35 15.34 -9.85
N GLU A 54 9.06 16.43 -10.10
CA GLU A 54 8.61 17.81 -9.85
C GLU A 54 7.38 18.16 -10.69
N ASN A 55 7.40 17.81 -11.97
CA ASN A 55 6.31 18.09 -12.92
C ASN A 55 5.31 16.90 -13.06
N MET A 56 5.46 15.87 -12.25
CA MET A 56 4.56 14.70 -12.31
C MET A 56 3.10 15.10 -12.14
N THR A 57 2.25 14.67 -13.07
CA THR A 57 0.80 14.84 -12.98
C THR A 57 0.17 13.74 -12.15
N LEU A 58 -1.06 13.98 -11.67
CA LEU A 58 -1.81 12.96 -10.94
C LEU A 58 -2.12 11.74 -11.83
N GLU A 59 -2.38 11.96 -13.11
CA GLU A 59 -2.61 10.91 -14.12
C GLU A 59 -1.37 10.02 -14.24
N ARG A 60 -0.17 10.63 -14.32
CA ARG A 60 1.09 9.87 -14.38
C ARG A 60 1.31 9.06 -13.11
N ALA A 61 1.05 9.64 -11.95
CA ALA A 61 1.12 8.91 -10.69
C ALA A 61 0.14 7.72 -10.66
N LYS A 62 -1.10 7.92 -11.12
CA LYS A 62 -2.11 6.84 -11.27
C LYS A 62 -1.61 5.70 -12.15
N GLU A 63 -1.03 6.00 -13.31
CA GLU A 63 -0.46 4.98 -14.21
C GLU A 63 0.63 4.15 -13.52
N ILE A 64 1.53 4.82 -12.81
CA ILE A 64 2.61 4.15 -12.06
C ILE A 64 2.03 3.23 -10.98
N TYR A 65 1.09 3.71 -10.16
CA TYR A 65 0.47 2.90 -9.12
C TYR A 65 -0.33 1.73 -9.68
N LYS A 66 -1.04 1.92 -10.80
CA LYS A 66 -1.75 0.85 -11.48
C LYS A 66 -0.79 -0.24 -11.92
N ARG A 67 0.25 0.12 -12.68
CA ARG A 67 1.24 -0.80 -13.23
C ARG A 67 2.07 -1.50 -12.13
N ASP A 68 2.59 -0.73 -11.17
CA ASP A 68 3.64 -1.22 -10.26
C ASP A 68 3.12 -1.76 -8.93
N TRP A 69 1.86 -1.52 -8.58
CA TRP A 69 1.21 -2.09 -7.39
C TRP A 69 -0.03 -2.91 -7.73
N TRP A 70 -0.99 -2.31 -8.43
CA TRP A 70 -2.27 -2.96 -8.68
C TRP A 70 -2.15 -4.20 -9.55
N GLU A 71 -1.51 -4.06 -10.70
CA GLU A 71 -1.33 -5.17 -11.66
C GLU A 71 -0.33 -6.21 -11.15
N LYS A 72 0.78 -5.80 -10.53
CA LYS A 72 1.76 -6.74 -9.96
C LYS A 72 1.20 -7.61 -8.84
N LEU A 73 0.25 -7.09 -8.07
CA LEU A 73 -0.43 -7.84 -7.01
C LEU A 73 -1.74 -8.49 -7.49
N GLU A 74 -2.01 -8.45 -8.80
CA GLU A 74 -3.18 -9.08 -9.42
C GLU A 74 -4.50 -8.69 -8.72
N MET A 75 -4.63 -7.42 -8.29
CA MET A 75 -5.72 -6.97 -7.41
C MET A 75 -7.10 -7.11 -8.04
N ASP A 76 -7.20 -7.13 -9.37
CA ASP A 76 -8.46 -7.40 -10.07
C ASP A 76 -8.98 -8.85 -9.89
N LYS A 77 -8.15 -9.75 -9.34
CA LYS A 77 -8.55 -11.12 -9.01
C LYS A 77 -9.22 -11.25 -7.63
N PHE A 78 -9.20 -10.20 -6.84
CA PHE A 78 -9.87 -10.17 -5.54
C PHE A 78 -11.26 -9.53 -5.64
N ARG A 79 -12.10 -9.78 -4.64
CA ARG A 79 -13.36 -9.04 -4.46
C ARG A 79 -13.06 -7.58 -4.16
N PRO A 80 -13.88 -6.61 -4.62
CA PRO A 80 -13.56 -5.17 -4.58
C PRO A 80 -13.12 -4.65 -3.21
N ALA A 81 -13.81 -5.03 -2.14
CA ALA A 81 -13.47 -4.63 -0.78
C ALA A 81 -12.05 -5.12 -0.39
N MET A 82 -11.69 -6.35 -0.76
CA MET A 82 -10.36 -6.91 -0.47
C MET A 82 -9.27 -6.23 -1.32
N SER A 83 -9.57 -5.92 -2.59
CA SER A 83 -8.64 -5.19 -3.46
C SER A 83 -8.24 -3.84 -2.88
N TYR A 84 -9.22 -3.07 -2.38
CA TYR A 84 -8.93 -1.80 -1.72
C TYR A 84 -8.07 -1.99 -0.47
N GLN A 85 -8.42 -2.92 0.42
CA GLN A 85 -7.68 -3.16 1.66
C GLN A 85 -6.24 -3.62 1.39
N MET A 86 -6.07 -4.44 0.36
CA MET A 86 -4.76 -4.91 -0.07
C MET A 86 -3.91 -3.79 -0.69
N PHE A 87 -4.53 -2.92 -1.50
CA PHE A 87 -3.87 -1.75 -2.09
C PHE A 87 -3.40 -0.76 -1.02
N ASP A 88 -4.30 -0.40 -0.08
CA ASP A 88 -3.94 0.47 1.05
C ASP A 88 -2.81 -0.13 1.90
N ALA A 89 -2.85 -1.43 2.17
CA ALA A 89 -1.78 -2.09 2.91
C ALA A 89 -0.45 -2.13 2.14
N ALA A 90 -0.49 -2.39 0.82
CA ALA A 90 0.70 -2.44 -0.02
C ALA A 90 1.41 -1.08 -0.09
N ILE A 91 0.64 0.01 -0.22
CA ILE A 91 1.18 1.38 -0.20
C ILE A 91 1.87 1.69 1.14
N ASN A 92 1.28 1.27 2.27
CA ASN A 92 1.78 1.64 3.61
C ASN A 92 2.88 0.71 4.16
N HIS A 93 2.86 -0.57 3.79
CA HIS A 93 3.76 -1.58 4.38
C HIS A 93 4.65 -2.27 3.34
N GLY A 94 4.47 -1.94 2.05
CA GLY A 94 5.11 -2.64 0.94
C GLY A 94 4.37 -3.91 0.52
N MET A 95 4.51 -4.27 -0.75
CA MET A 95 3.79 -5.39 -1.37
C MET A 95 4.04 -6.73 -0.69
N HIS A 96 5.30 -7.03 -0.34
CA HIS A 96 5.66 -8.30 0.29
C HIS A 96 4.99 -8.48 1.65
N GLN A 97 5.01 -7.44 2.49
CA GLN A 97 4.38 -7.48 3.81
C GLN A 97 2.86 -7.55 3.72
N ALA A 98 2.24 -6.78 2.83
CA ALA A 98 0.79 -6.84 2.59
C ALA A 98 0.37 -8.24 2.10
N THR A 99 1.14 -8.85 1.21
CA THR A 99 0.90 -10.22 0.75
C THR A 99 0.98 -11.24 1.90
N LYS A 100 1.97 -11.12 2.78
CA LYS A 100 2.06 -11.98 3.98
C LYS A 100 0.86 -11.84 4.90
N MET A 101 0.35 -10.62 5.10
CA MET A 101 -0.87 -10.38 5.88
C MET A 101 -2.08 -11.06 5.24
N LEU A 102 -2.24 -10.97 3.93
CA LEU A 102 -3.31 -11.64 3.18
C LEU A 102 -3.22 -13.17 3.30
N GLN A 103 -2.02 -13.72 3.17
CA GLN A 103 -1.77 -15.15 3.30
C GLN A 103 -2.08 -15.65 4.71
N SER A 104 -1.63 -14.92 5.74
CA SER A 104 -1.97 -15.23 7.14
C SER A 104 -3.48 -15.18 7.39
N ALA A 105 -4.18 -14.18 6.84
CA ALA A 105 -5.62 -14.03 6.97
C ALA A 105 -6.40 -15.16 6.30
N SER A 106 -5.94 -15.63 5.12
CA SER A 106 -6.59 -16.66 4.32
C SER A 106 -6.15 -18.09 4.66
N GLY A 107 -5.16 -18.26 5.55
CA GLY A 107 -4.58 -19.57 5.89
C GLY A 107 -3.68 -20.16 4.78
N ALA A 108 -3.23 -19.34 3.84
CA ALA A 108 -2.24 -19.74 2.84
C ALA A 108 -0.83 -19.74 3.42
N VAL A 109 0.12 -20.40 2.71
CA VAL A 109 1.55 -20.33 3.06
C VAL A 109 2.04 -18.90 2.97
N THR A 110 2.70 -18.40 4.02
CA THR A 110 3.10 -17.00 4.18
C THR A 110 4.48 -16.75 3.55
N ASP A 111 4.59 -16.92 2.24
CA ASP A 111 5.83 -16.74 1.46
C ASP A 111 5.99 -15.31 0.88
N GLY A 112 4.93 -14.51 0.92
CA GLY A 112 4.92 -13.14 0.41
C GLY A 112 4.77 -13.04 -1.11
N VAL A 113 4.35 -14.13 -1.79
CA VAL A 113 4.12 -14.18 -3.24
C VAL A 113 2.67 -14.54 -3.52
N ILE A 114 1.96 -13.72 -4.31
CA ILE A 114 0.61 -14.05 -4.77
C ILE A 114 0.73 -15.08 -5.89
N GLY A 115 0.27 -16.28 -5.60
CA GLY A 115 0.24 -17.38 -6.55
C GLY A 115 -1.11 -18.10 -6.53
N PRO A 116 -1.30 -19.15 -7.37
CA PRO A 116 -2.57 -19.87 -7.46
C PRO A 116 -3.10 -20.36 -6.11
N ASN A 117 -2.23 -20.81 -5.21
CA ASN A 117 -2.62 -21.29 -3.87
C ASN A 117 -3.15 -20.15 -2.99
N THR A 118 -2.52 -18.97 -3.01
CA THR A 118 -3.00 -17.78 -2.30
C THR A 118 -4.36 -17.35 -2.85
N LEU A 119 -4.50 -17.24 -4.17
CA LEU A 119 -5.76 -16.85 -4.81
C LEU A 119 -6.89 -17.84 -4.49
N LYS A 120 -6.60 -19.15 -4.49
CA LYS A 120 -7.56 -20.20 -4.12
C LYS A 120 -7.98 -20.10 -2.66
N ALA A 121 -7.05 -19.87 -1.73
CA ALA A 121 -7.35 -19.71 -0.31
C ALA A 121 -8.26 -18.49 -0.08
N VAL A 122 -7.91 -17.34 -0.69
CA VAL A 122 -8.68 -16.11 -0.63
C VAL A 122 -10.10 -16.27 -1.20
N SER A 123 -10.25 -16.94 -2.35
CA SER A 123 -11.54 -17.10 -3.02
C SER A 123 -12.52 -18.02 -2.26
N ARG A 124 -12.00 -18.94 -1.44
CA ARG A 124 -12.81 -19.90 -0.65
C ARG A 124 -13.30 -19.34 0.68
N MET A 125 -12.70 -18.26 1.13
CA MET A 125 -13.01 -17.70 2.44
C MET A 125 -14.21 -16.75 2.35
N ASP A 126 -15.01 -16.70 3.38
CA ASP A 126 -16.02 -15.65 3.56
C ASP A 126 -15.34 -14.28 3.52
N LEU A 127 -15.96 -13.30 2.83
CA LEU A 127 -15.34 -11.99 2.63
C LEU A 127 -15.19 -11.23 3.94
N ASN A 128 -16.20 -11.28 4.82
CA ASN A 128 -16.15 -10.58 6.09
C ASN A 128 -15.05 -11.16 6.99
N ASP A 129 -14.98 -12.50 7.08
CA ASP A 129 -13.93 -13.17 7.84
C ASP A 129 -12.53 -12.81 7.32
N LEU A 130 -12.36 -12.79 6.01
CA LEU A 130 -11.08 -12.43 5.39
C LEU A 130 -10.69 -10.98 5.71
N LEU A 131 -11.62 -10.03 5.55
CA LEU A 131 -11.39 -8.61 5.83
C LEU A 131 -11.05 -8.35 7.29
N LEU A 132 -11.81 -8.95 8.22
CA LEU A 132 -11.57 -8.82 9.66
C LEU A 132 -10.20 -9.38 10.05
N ARG A 133 -9.87 -10.59 9.58
CA ARG A 133 -8.55 -11.21 9.84
C ARG A 133 -7.41 -10.41 9.22
N PHE A 134 -7.57 -9.94 7.99
CA PHE A 134 -6.56 -9.13 7.32
C PHE A 134 -6.25 -7.84 8.09
N LEU A 135 -7.29 -7.12 8.52
CA LEU A 135 -7.14 -5.89 9.29
C LEU A 135 -6.59 -6.15 10.70
N ALA A 136 -6.93 -7.28 11.33
CA ALA A 136 -6.35 -7.70 12.60
C ALA A 136 -4.84 -7.97 12.47
N TYR A 137 -4.41 -8.78 11.50
CA TYR A 137 -2.98 -9.03 11.24
C TYR A 137 -2.21 -7.74 10.92
N ARG A 138 -2.85 -6.82 10.19
CA ARG A 138 -2.27 -5.52 9.90
C ARG A 138 -2.07 -4.68 11.15
N LEU A 139 -3.05 -4.63 12.04
CA LEU A 139 -2.94 -3.92 13.32
C LEU A 139 -1.87 -4.54 14.20
N GLU A 140 -1.85 -5.87 14.35
CA GLU A 140 -0.81 -6.57 15.11
C GLU A 140 0.59 -6.30 14.58
N PHE A 141 0.78 -6.30 13.27
CA PHE A 141 2.06 -5.95 12.65
C PHE A 141 2.49 -4.53 13.04
N MET A 142 1.59 -3.55 12.96
CA MET A 142 1.90 -2.16 13.29
C MET A 142 2.28 -1.97 14.76
N THR A 143 1.64 -2.71 15.70
CA THR A 143 1.99 -2.63 17.13
C THR A 143 3.41 -3.09 17.43
N ARG A 144 4.03 -3.88 16.55
CA ARG A 144 5.41 -4.39 16.71
C ARG A 144 6.47 -3.48 16.08
N ILE A 145 6.06 -2.46 15.32
CA ILE A 145 6.99 -1.51 14.70
C ILE A 145 7.54 -0.57 15.78
N SER A 146 8.85 -0.36 15.81
CA SER A 146 9.54 0.46 16.81
C SER A 146 9.00 1.89 16.94
N THR A 147 8.43 2.44 15.88
CA THR A 147 7.83 3.78 15.84
C THR A 147 6.36 3.82 16.26
N TRP A 148 5.79 2.70 16.75
CA TRP A 148 4.40 2.64 17.21
C TRP A 148 4.07 3.70 18.25
N ASN A 149 4.95 3.93 19.22
CA ASN A 149 4.72 4.93 20.26
C ASN A 149 4.53 6.34 19.70
N HIS A 150 5.08 6.62 18.52
CA HIS A 150 4.98 7.92 17.87
C HIS A 150 3.78 8.02 16.92
N TYR A 151 3.58 7.01 16.08
CA TYR A 151 2.58 7.02 15.00
C TYR A 151 1.34 6.15 15.25
N GLY A 152 1.34 5.33 16.31
CA GLY A 152 0.32 4.30 16.55
C GLY A 152 -1.11 4.82 16.62
N LYS A 153 -1.33 6.03 17.16
CA LYS A 153 -2.68 6.66 17.17
C LYS A 153 -3.20 6.91 15.75
N GLY A 154 -2.35 7.39 14.85
CA GLY A 154 -2.71 7.61 13.45
C GLY A 154 -3.00 6.29 12.72
N TRP A 155 -2.15 5.30 12.96
CA TRP A 155 -2.32 3.96 12.37
C TRP A 155 -3.58 3.25 12.87
N ALA A 156 -3.88 3.34 14.16
CA ALA A 156 -5.12 2.79 14.73
C ALA A 156 -6.37 3.46 14.12
N ARG A 157 -6.35 4.79 13.92
CA ARG A 157 -7.44 5.51 13.25
C ARG A 157 -7.61 5.06 11.79
N ARG A 158 -6.51 4.78 11.07
CA ARG A 158 -6.55 4.23 9.72
C ARG A 158 -7.22 2.86 9.69
N ILE A 159 -6.88 1.96 10.62
CA ILE A 159 -7.54 0.65 10.72
C ILE A 159 -9.03 0.82 11.06
N ALA A 160 -9.39 1.71 11.97
CA ALA A 160 -10.79 1.97 12.30
C ALA A 160 -11.57 2.52 11.10
N HIS A 161 -10.96 3.37 10.27
CA HIS A 161 -11.55 3.84 9.02
C HIS A 161 -11.72 2.68 8.01
N ASN A 162 -10.69 1.86 7.85
CA ASN A 162 -10.72 0.71 6.94
C ASN A 162 -11.74 -0.36 7.35
N LEU A 163 -11.97 -0.56 8.66
CA LEU A 163 -13.05 -1.42 9.16
C LEU A 163 -14.44 -0.89 8.77
N LYS A 164 -14.65 0.44 8.86
CA LYS A 164 -15.92 1.06 8.43
C LYS A 164 -16.13 0.89 6.92
N LEU A 165 -15.11 1.11 6.10
CA LEU A 165 -15.19 0.88 4.65
C LEU A 165 -15.46 -0.60 4.34
N ALA A 166 -14.76 -1.51 5.01
CA ALA A 166 -14.98 -2.94 4.83
C ALA A 166 -16.42 -3.36 5.13
N SER A 167 -17.09 -2.72 6.09
CA SER A 167 -18.48 -3.00 6.44
C SER A 167 -19.50 -2.49 5.41
N THR A 168 -19.12 -1.56 4.53
CA THR A 168 -20.00 -0.97 3.52
C THR A 168 -19.71 -1.46 2.10
N ASP A 169 -18.53 -1.98 1.85
CA ASP A 169 -18.06 -2.44 0.53
C ASP A 169 -18.33 -3.94 0.28
N ASN A 170 -19.04 -4.61 1.17
CA ASN A 170 -19.35 -6.06 1.13
C ASN A 170 -20.51 -6.39 0.19
#